data_0f5fb3f5f72e6151cb0bbe847fc608f3
#
_entry.id   0f5fb3f5f72e6151cb0bbe847fc608f3
#
_cell.length_a   1.000
_cell.length_b   1.000
_cell.length_c   1.000
_cell.angle_alpha   90.00
_cell.angle_beta   90.00
_cell.angle_gamma   90.00
#
_symmetry.space_group_name_H-M   'P 1'
#
loop_
_entity.id
_entity.type
_entity.pdbx_description
1 polymer ?
#
loop_
_entity_poly.entity_id
_entity_poly.type
_entity_poly.pdbx_seq_one_letter_code
_entity_poly.pdbx_strand_id
1 'polypeptide(L)'
;MIKRTLFFSQPAYLSTNNKQLKVQFADNDQSNKSIPIEDLGYLILEHPQITLTNGLIRELVKNKTAVITCDAQHLPCSFLQPLVGHTQQGERMRFQLEASVPLKKQLWQQTVRSKINNQSAHLDKREKNNLKLKRWIS
;
A
#
# COMPACT_ATOMS: atom_id res chain seq x y z
N MET A 1 16.36 -2.95 -3.79
CA MET A 1 15.94 -1.54 -3.75
C MET A 1 14.58 -1.46 -3.05
N ILE A 2 14.42 -0.61 -2.05
CA ILE A 2 13.14 -0.44 -1.34
C ILE A 2 12.26 0.45 -2.20
N LYS A 3 11.15 -0.10 -2.70
CA LYS A 3 10.19 0.64 -3.50
C LYS A 3 9.32 1.55 -2.62
N ARG A 4 8.90 2.69 -3.18
CA ARG A 4 8.09 3.70 -2.48
C ARG A 4 6.62 3.29 -2.43
N THR A 5 5.95 3.69 -1.36
CA THR A 5 4.48 3.69 -1.25
C THR A 5 3.99 5.12 -1.40
N LEU A 6 3.04 5.34 -2.31
CA LEU A 6 2.36 6.62 -2.46
C LEU A 6 0.92 6.48 -1.96
N PHE A 7 0.50 7.47 -1.20
CA PHE A 7 -0.84 7.55 -0.62
C PHE A 7 -1.51 8.83 -1.10
N PHE A 8 -2.71 8.71 -1.68
CA PHE A 8 -3.49 9.82 -2.22
C PHE A 8 -4.79 9.97 -1.43
N SER A 9 -4.87 11.02 -0.61
CA SER A 9 -6.03 11.38 0.20
C SER A 9 -6.76 12.63 -0.30
N GLN A 10 -6.37 13.15 -1.46
CA GLN A 10 -6.96 14.34 -2.06
C GLN A 10 -7.36 14.06 -3.52
N PRO A 11 -8.28 14.85 -4.09
CA PRO A 11 -8.62 14.78 -5.51
C PRO A 11 -7.38 14.90 -6.38
N ALA A 12 -7.19 13.96 -7.28
CA ALA A 12 -6.04 13.98 -8.18
C ALA A 12 -6.36 13.30 -9.52
N TYR A 13 -5.76 13.81 -10.57
CA TYR A 13 -5.72 13.16 -11.87
C TYR A 13 -4.35 12.52 -12.08
N LEU A 14 -4.34 11.18 -12.21
CA LEU A 14 -3.14 10.38 -12.32
C LEU A 14 -2.99 9.85 -13.75
N SER A 15 -1.89 10.19 -14.39
CA SER A 15 -1.58 9.77 -15.75
C SER A 15 -0.13 9.30 -15.87
N THR A 16 0.25 8.78 -17.02
CA THR A 16 1.65 8.43 -17.29
C THR A 16 2.18 9.18 -18.51
N ASN A 17 3.43 9.60 -18.41
CA ASN A 17 4.21 10.10 -19.50
C ASN A 17 5.68 9.72 -19.31
N ASN A 18 6.35 9.20 -20.37
CA ASN A 18 7.75 8.79 -20.33
C ASN A 18 8.11 7.89 -19.15
N LYS A 19 7.29 6.86 -18.87
CA LYS A 19 7.44 5.91 -17.75
C LYS A 19 7.40 6.57 -16.36
N GLN A 20 6.89 7.78 -16.27
CA GLN A 20 6.70 8.48 -15.01
C GLN A 20 5.21 8.59 -14.67
N LEU A 21 4.87 8.43 -13.42
CA LEU A 21 3.58 8.83 -12.88
C LEU A 21 3.52 10.35 -12.85
N LYS A 22 2.54 10.92 -13.52
CA LYS A 22 2.19 12.35 -13.47
C LYS A 22 1.00 12.53 -12.54
N VAL A 23 1.17 13.40 -11.56
CA VAL A 23 0.14 13.76 -10.60
C VAL A 23 -0.27 15.19 -10.83
N GLN A 24 -1.56 15.40 -11.12
CA GLN A 24 -2.19 16.71 -11.21
C GLN A 24 -3.24 16.80 -10.09
N PHE A 25 -3.04 17.71 -9.16
CA PHE A 25 -4.02 17.97 -8.10
C PHE A 25 -5.11 18.90 -8.62
N ALA A 26 -6.32 18.77 -8.06
CA ALA A 26 -7.45 19.65 -8.40
C ALA A 26 -7.19 21.10 -7.97
N ASP A 27 -6.40 21.29 -6.93
CA ASP A 27 -6.00 22.61 -6.40
C ASP A 27 -4.81 23.14 -7.21
N ASN A 28 -4.99 24.31 -7.81
CA ASN A 28 -3.96 24.97 -8.64
C ASN A 28 -2.72 25.41 -7.83
N ASP A 29 -2.80 25.45 -6.51
CA ASP A 29 -1.68 25.82 -5.62
C ASP A 29 -0.64 24.69 -5.45
N GLN A 30 -0.96 23.46 -5.85
CA GLN A 30 -0.02 22.35 -5.78
C GLN A 30 0.67 22.13 -7.13
N SER A 31 1.99 22.18 -7.12
CA SER A 31 2.79 21.90 -8.31
C SER A 31 2.59 20.45 -8.80
N ASN A 32 2.43 20.27 -10.10
CA ASN A 32 2.41 18.96 -10.74
C ASN A 32 3.66 18.17 -10.38
N LYS A 33 3.48 16.94 -9.91
CA LYS A 33 4.58 16.06 -9.52
C LYS A 33 4.79 14.96 -10.55
N SER A 34 6.05 14.56 -10.70
CA SER A 34 6.44 13.46 -11.57
C SER A 34 7.32 12.48 -10.80
N ILE A 35 6.98 11.20 -10.86
CA ILE A 35 7.66 10.15 -10.10
C ILE A 35 7.93 8.96 -11.01
N PRO A 36 9.17 8.42 -11.07
CA PRO A 36 9.47 7.23 -11.85
C PRO A 36 8.62 6.04 -11.38
N ILE A 37 7.94 5.36 -12.32
CA ILE A 37 7.06 4.23 -11.97
C ILE A 37 7.86 3.03 -11.46
N GLU A 38 9.11 2.85 -11.89
CA GLU A 38 9.98 1.77 -11.43
C GLU A 38 10.29 1.83 -9.92
N ASP A 39 10.26 3.04 -9.33
CA ASP A 39 10.46 3.25 -7.90
C ASP A 39 9.23 2.95 -7.06
N LEU A 40 8.07 2.69 -7.70
CA LEU A 40 6.81 2.50 -7.01
C LEU A 40 6.57 1.02 -6.68
N GLY A 41 6.24 0.74 -5.42
CA GLY A 41 5.77 -0.56 -4.95
C GLY A 41 4.27 -0.60 -4.76
N TYR A 42 3.73 0.43 -4.11
CA TYR A 42 2.32 0.53 -3.79
C TYR A 42 1.78 1.91 -4.13
N LEU A 43 0.55 1.91 -4.64
CA LEU A 43 -0.25 3.10 -4.88
C LEU A 43 -1.57 2.92 -4.13
N ILE A 44 -1.82 3.76 -3.11
CA ILE A 44 -3.02 3.69 -2.27
C ILE A 44 -3.89 4.89 -2.62
N LEU A 45 -5.13 4.61 -3.03
CA LEU A 45 -6.10 5.58 -3.50
C LEU A 45 -7.26 5.64 -2.51
N GLU A 46 -7.29 6.68 -1.70
CA GLU A 46 -8.29 6.84 -0.64
C GLU A 46 -9.44 7.76 -1.08
N HIS A 47 -9.13 8.83 -1.81
CA HIS A 47 -10.14 9.83 -2.16
C HIS A 47 -11.04 9.37 -3.32
N PRO A 48 -12.37 9.56 -3.24
CA PRO A 48 -13.31 9.12 -4.27
C PRO A 48 -13.15 9.84 -5.62
N GLN A 49 -12.61 11.06 -5.63
CA GLN A 49 -12.39 11.86 -6.84
C GLN A 49 -10.97 11.71 -7.41
N ILE A 50 -10.40 10.50 -7.30
CA ILE A 50 -9.15 10.19 -7.96
C ILE A 50 -9.46 9.54 -9.31
N THR A 51 -8.87 10.08 -10.38
CA THR A 51 -8.98 9.54 -11.73
C THR A 51 -7.66 8.96 -12.19
N LEU A 52 -7.68 7.74 -12.75
CA LEU A 52 -6.52 7.10 -13.34
C LEU A 52 -6.74 6.87 -14.83
N THR A 53 -5.71 7.13 -15.62
CA THR A 53 -5.73 6.74 -17.03
C THR A 53 -5.43 5.24 -17.18
N ASN A 54 -6.04 4.59 -18.17
CA ASN A 54 -5.74 3.19 -18.50
C ASN A 54 -4.25 2.98 -18.86
N GLY A 55 -3.63 3.97 -19.52
CA GLY A 55 -2.20 3.97 -19.79
C GLY A 55 -1.35 3.85 -18.51
N LEU A 56 -1.71 4.59 -17.47
CA LEU A 56 -1.05 4.49 -16.17
C LEU A 56 -1.25 3.11 -15.54
N ILE A 57 -2.46 2.59 -15.54
CA ILE A 57 -2.76 1.25 -14.99
C ILE A 57 -1.86 0.19 -15.66
N ARG A 58 -1.74 0.22 -16.99
CA ARG A 58 -0.88 -0.72 -17.73
C ARG A 58 0.59 -0.61 -17.33
N GLU A 59 1.12 0.60 -17.18
CA GLU A 59 2.51 0.81 -16.76
C GLU A 59 2.75 0.39 -15.31
N LEU A 60 1.82 0.66 -14.39
CA LEU A 60 1.91 0.20 -13.00
C LEU A 60 1.95 -1.33 -12.91
N VAL A 61 1.03 -2.01 -13.61
CA VAL A 61 0.97 -3.47 -13.67
C VAL A 61 2.26 -4.06 -14.25
N LYS A 62 2.77 -3.50 -15.35
CA LYS A 62 4.04 -3.91 -15.97
C LYS A 62 5.24 -3.81 -15.01
N ASN A 63 5.26 -2.77 -14.19
CA ASN A 63 6.31 -2.55 -13.19
C ASN A 63 6.05 -3.25 -11.85
N LYS A 64 5.01 -4.11 -11.79
CA LYS A 64 4.62 -4.85 -10.57
C LYS A 64 4.29 -3.94 -9.39
N THR A 65 3.76 -2.76 -9.67
CA THR A 65 3.25 -1.84 -8.67
C THR A 65 1.82 -2.25 -8.30
N ALA A 66 1.56 -2.46 -7.03
CA ALA A 66 0.24 -2.80 -6.54
C ALA A 66 -0.60 -1.53 -6.37
N VAL A 67 -1.86 -1.59 -6.79
CA VAL A 67 -2.81 -0.50 -6.59
C VAL A 67 -3.90 -0.96 -5.64
N ILE A 68 -4.13 -0.19 -4.59
CA ILE A 68 -5.13 -0.45 -3.55
C ILE A 68 -6.12 0.70 -3.57
N THR A 69 -7.42 0.40 -3.58
CA THR A 69 -8.45 1.42 -3.38
C THR A 69 -9.10 1.25 -2.01
N CYS A 70 -9.60 2.36 -1.46
CA CYS A 70 -10.28 2.38 -0.18
C CYS A 70 -11.78 2.66 -0.37
N ASP A 71 -12.57 2.20 0.60
CA ASP A 71 -13.99 2.50 0.70
C ASP A 71 -14.28 3.85 1.37
N ALA A 72 -15.57 4.16 1.59
CA ALA A 72 -16.00 5.38 2.25
C ALA A 72 -15.60 5.46 3.75
N GLN A 73 -15.22 4.36 4.36
CA GLN A 73 -14.68 4.27 5.72
C GLN A 73 -13.15 4.33 5.75
N HIS A 74 -12.50 4.65 4.61
CA HIS A 74 -11.06 4.69 4.43
C HIS A 74 -10.35 3.33 4.64
N LEU A 75 -11.10 2.21 4.51
CA LEU A 75 -10.56 0.87 4.60
C LEU A 75 -10.23 0.33 3.21
N PRO A 76 -9.11 -0.40 3.05
CA PRO A 76 -8.77 -1.04 1.79
C PRO A 76 -9.86 -2.03 1.36
N CYS A 77 -10.47 -1.81 0.19
CA CYS A 77 -11.57 -2.63 -0.33
C CYS A 77 -11.24 -3.36 -1.63
N SER A 78 -10.23 -2.95 -2.37
CA SER A 78 -9.82 -3.62 -3.59
C SER A 78 -8.31 -3.61 -3.81
N PHE A 79 -7.86 -4.57 -4.62
CA PHE A 79 -6.47 -4.73 -4.95
C PHE A 79 -6.30 -5.11 -6.43
N LEU A 80 -5.63 -4.26 -7.20
CA LEU A 80 -5.34 -4.51 -8.61
C LEU A 80 -4.06 -5.32 -8.74
N GLN A 81 -4.16 -6.48 -9.37
CA GLN A 81 -3.03 -7.39 -9.65
C GLN A 81 -2.91 -7.70 -11.14
N PRO A 82 -1.70 -8.01 -11.64
CA PRO A 82 -1.54 -8.57 -12.96
C PRO A 82 -2.28 -9.91 -13.10
N LEU A 83 -3.07 -10.08 -14.16
CA LEU A 83 -3.68 -11.38 -14.49
C LEU A 83 -2.63 -12.39 -14.93
N VAL A 84 -1.63 -11.92 -15.69
CA VAL A 84 -0.50 -12.75 -16.13
C VAL A 84 0.66 -12.43 -15.20
N GLY A 85 0.70 -13.18 -14.11
CA GLY A 85 1.74 -13.03 -13.07
C GLY A 85 2.92 -13.97 -13.31
N HIS A 86 3.81 -13.99 -12.34
CA HIS A 86 4.88 -14.94 -12.24
C HIS A 86 4.30 -16.37 -12.24
N THR A 87 4.89 -17.31 -12.95
CA THR A 87 4.45 -18.72 -13.02
C THR A 87 4.23 -19.37 -11.64
N GLN A 88 4.94 -18.89 -10.62
CA GLN A 88 4.82 -19.34 -9.23
C GLN A 88 3.72 -18.63 -8.41
N GLN A 89 2.99 -17.65 -8.97
CA GLN A 89 2.01 -16.89 -8.19
C GLN A 89 0.85 -17.77 -7.71
N GLY A 90 0.33 -18.63 -8.58
CA GLY A 90 -0.73 -19.57 -8.23
C GLY A 90 -0.30 -20.57 -7.16
N GLU A 91 0.93 -21.08 -7.27
CA GLU A 91 1.52 -21.98 -6.29
C GLU A 91 1.71 -21.30 -4.91
N ARG A 92 2.24 -20.09 -4.90
CA ARG A 92 2.37 -19.29 -3.65
C ARG A 92 1.03 -18.99 -3.00
N MET A 93 0.01 -18.65 -3.79
CA MET A 93 -1.36 -18.47 -3.27
C MET A 93 -1.90 -19.76 -2.66
N ARG A 94 -1.69 -20.91 -3.33
CA ARG A 94 -2.09 -22.21 -2.80
C ARG A 94 -1.41 -22.49 -1.46
N PHE A 95 -0.09 -22.31 -1.37
CA PHE A 95 0.63 -22.47 -0.10
C PHE A 95 0.12 -21.57 1.03
N GLN A 96 -0.27 -20.33 0.71
CA GLN A 96 -0.87 -19.44 1.70
C GLN A 96 -2.24 -19.92 2.18
N LEU A 97 -3.08 -20.42 1.27
CA LEU A 97 -4.40 -20.95 1.61
C LEU A 97 -4.31 -22.26 2.40
N GLU A 98 -3.42 -23.16 1.99
CA GLU A 98 -3.18 -24.47 2.59
C GLU A 98 -2.30 -24.40 3.87
N ALA A 99 -1.76 -23.23 4.20
CA ALA A 99 -0.94 -23.06 5.39
C ALA A 99 -1.68 -23.55 6.65
N SER A 100 -0.97 -24.30 7.48
CA SER A 100 -1.54 -24.86 8.70
C SER A 100 -2.04 -23.80 9.68
N VAL A 101 -3.06 -24.12 10.47
CA VAL A 101 -3.61 -23.20 11.48
C VAL A 101 -2.53 -22.71 12.46
N PRO A 102 -1.61 -23.57 12.98
CA PRO A 102 -0.51 -23.10 13.82
C PRO A 102 0.38 -22.06 13.12
N LEU A 103 0.75 -22.28 11.85
CA LEU A 103 1.55 -21.31 11.09
C LEU A 103 0.82 -19.98 10.92
N LYS A 104 -0.46 -20.02 10.55
CA LYS A 104 -1.30 -18.80 10.43
C LYS A 104 -1.36 -18.02 11.75
N LYS A 105 -1.51 -18.72 12.90
CA LYS A 105 -1.50 -18.10 14.23
C LYS A 105 -0.16 -17.46 14.57
N GLN A 106 0.96 -18.13 14.27
CA GLN A 106 2.30 -17.59 14.50
C GLN A 106 2.56 -16.32 13.67
N LEU A 107 2.21 -16.35 12.39
CA LEU A 107 2.36 -15.17 11.51
C LEU A 107 1.48 -14.01 11.97
N TRP A 108 0.25 -14.31 12.37
CA TRP A 108 -0.65 -13.29 12.93
C TRP A 108 -0.11 -12.70 14.23
N GLN A 109 0.39 -13.52 15.13
CA GLN A 109 1.03 -13.07 16.37
C GLN A 109 2.21 -12.13 16.10
N GLN A 110 3.09 -12.47 15.14
CA GLN A 110 4.21 -11.63 14.75
C GLN A 110 3.74 -10.28 14.19
N THR A 111 2.71 -10.29 13.35
CA THR A 111 2.13 -9.07 12.76
C THR A 111 1.55 -8.16 13.84
N VAL A 112 0.75 -8.72 14.75
CA VAL A 112 0.16 -7.96 15.87
C VAL A 112 1.25 -7.40 16.79
N ARG A 113 2.25 -8.22 17.13
CA ARG A 113 3.39 -7.80 17.96
C ARG A 113 4.16 -6.63 17.32
N SER A 114 4.44 -6.72 16.02
CA SER A 114 5.10 -5.64 15.28
C SER A 114 4.26 -4.36 15.25
N LYS A 115 2.95 -4.47 15.06
CA LYS A 115 2.03 -3.33 15.11
C LYS A 115 2.05 -2.64 16.47
N ILE A 116 1.96 -3.41 17.55
CA ILE A 116 1.99 -2.87 18.93
C ILE A 116 3.34 -2.20 19.22
N ASN A 117 4.46 -2.83 18.80
CA ASN A 117 5.79 -2.24 18.92
C ASN A 117 5.89 -0.88 18.24
N ASN A 118 5.40 -0.77 16.99
CA ASN A 118 5.42 0.48 16.26
C ASN A 118 4.56 1.56 16.92
N GLN A 119 3.38 1.19 17.43
CA GLN A 119 2.51 2.11 18.18
C GLN A 119 3.18 2.56 19.48
N SER A 120 3.80 1.64 20.22
CA SER A 120 4.53 1.96 21.45
C SER A 120 5.68 2.93 21.17
N ALA A 121 6.49 2.66 20.15
CA ALA A 121 7.59 3.53 19.76
C ALA A 121 7.11 4.93 19.31
N HIS A 122 5.94 5.02 18.67
CA HIS A 122 5.35 6.29 18.29
C HIS A 122 4.90 7.11 19.51
N LEU A 123 4.32 6.46 20.53
CA LEU A 123 3.94 7.10 21.78
C LEU A 123 5.17 7.56 22.58
N ASP A 124 6.24 6.73 22.61
CA ASP A 124 7.51 7.11 23.25
C ASP A 124 8.08 8.41 22.63
N LYS A 125 8.06 8.53 21.30
CA LYS A 125 8.50 9.74 20.60
C LYS A 125 7.67 10.99 20.93
N ARG A 126 6.43 10.81 21.36
CA ARG A 126 5.51 11.89 21.76
C ARG A 126 5.42 12.07 23.27
N GLU A 127 6.30 11.44 24.03
CA GLU A 127 6.32 11.46 25.50
C GLU A 127 4.95 11.08 26.14
N LYS A 128 4.22 10.15 25.49
CA LYS A 128 2.95 9.63 25.96
C LYS A 128 3.11 8.28 26.62
N ASN A 129 2.28 8.02 27.65
CA ASN A 129 2.31 6.77 28.38
C ASN A 129 1.91 5.58 27.49
N ASN A 130 2.79 4.58 27.40
CA ASN A 130 2.60 3.36 26.61
C ASN A 130 2.79 2.06 27.42
N LEU A 131 2.76 2.13 28.75
CA LEU A 131 3.00 0.97 29.64
C LEU A 131 2.05 -0.20 29.35
N LYS A 132 0.79 0.07 29.00
CA LYS A 132 -0.17 -0.98 28.59
C LYS A 132 0.27 -1.70 27.33
N LEU A 133 0.76 -0.99 26.33
CA LEU A 133 1.25 -1.58 25.08
C LEU A 133 2.50 -2.42 25.32
N LYS A 134 3.43 -1.94 26.13
CA LYS A 134 4.65 -2.68 26.50
C LYS A 134 4.33 -4.01 27.20
N ARG A 135 3.30 -4.07 28.04
CA ARG A 135 2.84 -5.33 28.68
C ARG A 135 2.29 -6.35 27.67
N TRP A 136 1.72 -5.92 26.55
CA TRP A 136 1.18 -6.84 25.54
C TRP A 136 2.25 -7.42 24.61
N ILE A 137 3.47 -6.93 24.70
CA ILE A 137 4.60 -7.34 23.87
C ILE A 137 5.51 -8.32 24.62
N SER A 138 5.58 -8.21 25.95
CA SER A 138 6.30 -9.15 26.83
C SER A 138 5.58 -10.49 26.84
#